data_24859dc421036663c943f6254a80baa6
#
_entry.id   24859dc421036663c943f6254a80baa6
#
_cell.length_a   1.000
_cell.length_b   1.000
_cell.length_c   1.000
_cell.angle_alpha   90.00
_cell.angle_beta   90.00
_cell.angle_gamma   90.00
#
_symmetry.space_group_name_H-M   'P 1'
#
loop_
_entity.id
_entity.type
_entity.pdbx_description
1 polymer ?
#
loop_
_entity_poly.entity_id
_entity_poly.type
_entity_poly.pdbx_seq_one_letter_code
_entity_poly.pdbx_strand_id
1 'polypeptide(L)'
;MWIIQYEENQMVSRHAGTLPVLLTCPHGAPVSAKPAGVSQRTGRGPGCPPNKLLGDSFTRDIATAVAQLLLETLGESPYVVIAGYHRKFIDANRSGKCAFNPAEEGAAQPLFAEYHQTIRKFIDEIQAENGDRGFLFDIHGTNTIERDPADVYIGTDNGNSVRRLFAADPLAVFGRRSLRGLLQAAGYVVSPPRQGIPETADVDGGFTTQTYGSSHADGLDAMQLEIAQPIRQSVSRRQAFIEHLARAIASLSARLL
;
A
#
# COMPACT_ATOMS: atom_id res chain seq x y z
N MET A 1 9.20 -13.20 -22.39
CA MET A 1 9.03 -12.68 -21.03
C MET A 1 7.90 -11.66 -21.06
N TRP A 2 6.82 -11.89 -20.32
CA TRP A 2 5.71 -10.94 -20.22
C TRP A 2 6.13 -9.77 -19.34
N ILE A 3 5.85 -8.54 -19.77
CA ILE A 3 6.17 -7.31 -19.01
C ILE A 3 4.87 -6.59 -18.73
N ILE A 4 4.66 -6.20 -17.47
CA ILE A 4 3.49 -5.41 -17.07
C ILE A 4 3.52 -4.06 -17.79
N GLN A 5 2.43 -3.74 -18.46
CA GLN A 5 2.23 -2.44 -19.08
C GLN A 5 1.36 -1.57 -18.16
N TYR A 6 1.78 -0.33 -17.96
CA TYR A 6 1.05 0.63 -17.14
C TYR A 6 0.35 1.66 -18.03
N GLU A 7 -0.90 1.91 -17.75
CA GLU A 7 -1.64 3.05 -18.28
C GLU A 7 -1.44 4.26 -17.37
N GLU A 8 -1.23 5.43 -17.96
CA GLU A 8 -1.14 6.69 -17.23
C GLU A 8 -2.38 7.53 -17.51
N ASN A 9 -3.08 7.92 -16.46
CA ASN A 9 -4.20 8.85 -16.55
C ASN A 9 -4.14 9.85 -15.39
N GLN A 10 -4.23 11.14 -15.67
CA GLN A 10 -4.21 12.21 -14.67
C GLN A 10 -3.12 12.02 -13.58
N MET A 11 -1.89 11.73 -13.99
CA MET A 11 -0.77 11.40 -13.08
C MET A 11 -1.04 10.19 -12.16
N VAL A 12 -1.84 9.23 -12.61
CA VAL A 12 -2.01 7.93 -11.94
C VAL A 12 -1.55 6.84 -12.90
N SER A 13 -0.54 6.07 -12.47
CA SER A 13 -0.12 4.86 -13.18
C SER A 13 -0.97 3.70 -12.70
N ARG A 14 -1.56 2.93 -13.62
CA ARG A 14 -2.43 1.79 -13.28
C ARG A 14 -2.17 0.59 -14.19
N HIS A 15 -2.43 -0.59 -13.65
CA HIS A 15 -2.45 -1.85 -14.38
C HIS A 15 -3.60 -2.71 -13.88
N ALA A 16 -4.47 -3.15 -14.80
CA ALA A 16 -5.50 -4.14 -14.49
C ALA A 16 -4.88 -5.54 -14.51
N GLY A 17 -5.01 -6.25 -13.41
CA GLY A 17 -4.43 -7.57 -13.22
C GLY A 17 -5.42 -8.71 -13.46
N THR A 18 -4.98 -9.93 -13.13
CA THR A 18 -5.81 -11.15 -13.09
C THR A 18 -5.71 -11.87 -11.75
N LEU A 19 -4.63 -11.62 -10.99
CA LEU A 19 -4.48 -12.11 -9.63
C LEU A 19 -5.33 -11.23 -8.69
N PRO A 20 -6.15 -11.79 -7.77
CA PRO A 20 -6.97 -11.00 -6.84
C PRO A 20 -6.13 -10.35 -5.71
N VAL A 21 -5.11 -9.63 -6.12
CA VAL A 21 -4.19 -8.84 -5.30
C VAL A 21 -4.10 -7.43 -5.89
N LEU A 22 -4.34 -6.42 -5.08
CA LEU A 22 -4.17 -5.02 -5.42
C LEU A 22 -2.96 -4.43 -4.70
N LEU A 23 -1.99 -3.91 -5.44
CA LEU A 23 -0.87 -3.15 -4.91
C LEU A 23 -1.15 -1.66 -5.09
N THR A 24 -1.10 -0.88 -4.01
CA THR A 24 -1.22 0.57 -4.05
C THR A 24 0.07 1.25 -3.61
N CYS A 25 0.41 2.39 -4.17
CA CYS A 25 1.60 3.17 -3.79
C CYS A 25 1.28 4.68 -3.87
N PRO A 26 0.83 5.29 -2.77
CA PRO A 26 0.39 6.70 -2.78
C PRO A 26 1.53 7.72 -2.72
N HIS A 27 2.76 7.33 -2.31
CA HIS A 27 3.81 8.28 -1.94
C HIS A 27 5.15 8.07 -2.63
N GLY A 28 5.22 7.18 -3.64
CA GLY A 28 6.46 6.84 -4.34
C GLY A 28 6.90 7.81 -5.43
N ALA A 29 6.15 8.87 -5.69
CA ALA A 29 6.48 9.84 -6.73
C ALA A 29 7.68 10.71 -6.34
N PRO A 30 8.52 11.13 -7.32
CA PRO A 30 9.66 11.99 -7.06
C PRO A 30 9.22 13.40 -6.59
N VAL A 31 10.08 14.05 -5.82
CA VAL A 31 9.81 15.38 -5.23
C VAL A 31 9.48 16.46 -6.28
N SER A 32 9.93 16.27 -7.51
CA SER A 32 9.64 17.13 -8.67
C SER A 32 8.26 16.92 -9.29
N ALA A 33 7.57 15.84 -8.94
CA ALA A 33 6.25 15.48 -9.50
C ALA A 33 5.16 16.43 -8.94
N LYS A 34 5.12 17.62 -9.50
CA LYS A 34 4.19 18.69 -9.13
C LYS A 34 3.06 18.76 -10.15
N PRO A 35 1.78 18.59 -9.71
CA PRO A 35 0.64 18.84 -10.59
C PRO A 35 0.52 20.31 -10.97
N ALA A 36 0.03 20.56 -12.18
CA ALA A 36 -0.26 21.92 -12.63
C ALA A 36 -1.34 22.56 -11.74
N GLY A 37 -1.16 23.82 -11.35
CA GLY A 37 -2.12 24.55 -10.53
C GLY A 37 -2.20 24.13 -9.06
N VAL A 38 -1.33 23.21 -8.60
CA VAL A 38 -1.31 22.77 -7.20
C VAL A 38 -0.01 23.18 -6.52
N SER A 39 -0.11 23.84 -5.37
CA SER A 39 1.03 24.25 -4.54
C SER A 39 1.28 23.25 -3.40
N GLN A 40 2.39 23.40 -2.72
CA GLN A 40 2.68 22.61 -1.54
C GLN A 40 1.61 22.84 -0.46
N ARG A 41 1.15 21.77 0.16
CA ARG A 41 0.20 21.81 1.28
C ARG A 41 0.78 22.61 2.44
N THR A 42 0.07 23.64 2.88
CA THR A 42 0.57 24.62 3.87
C THR A 42 -0.17 24.55 5.20
N GLY A 43 -1.39 24.09 5.23
CA GLY A 43 -2.26 24.18 6.40
C GLY A 43 -2.79 22.86 6.92
N ARG A 44 -3.22 22.88 8.18
CA ARG A 44 -4.10 21.87 8.73
C ARG A 44 -5.52 22.41 8.66
N GLY A 45 -6.36 21.80 7.84
CA GLY A 45 -7.80 22.00 8.01
C GLY A 45 -8.26 21.47 9.40
N PRO A 46 -9.35 21.96 9.93
CA PRO A 46 -9.91 21.43 11.18
C PRO A 46 -10.12 19.92 11.12
N GLY A 47 -9.57 19.20 12.10
CA GLY A 47 -9.64 17.74 12.17
C GLY A 47 -8.69 16.98 11.23
N CYS A 48 -7.75 17.65 10.56
CA CYS A 48 -6.72 17.00 9.77
C CYS A 48 -5.45 16.71 10.59
N PRO A 49 -4.82 15.54 10.39
CA PRO A 49 -3.56 15.23 11.03
C PRO A 49 -2.42 16.11 10.48
N PRO A 50 -1.26 16.16 11.16
CA PRO A 50 -0.10 16.90 10.69
C PRO A 50 0.27 16.58 9.25
N ASN A 51 0.67 17.61 8.48
CA ASN A 51 1.17 17.41 7.12
C ASN A 51 2.51 16.66 7.16
N LYS A 52 2.52 15.42 6.67
CA LYS A 52 3.74 14.72 6.30
C LYS A 52 4.04 15.11 4.84
N LEU A 53 5.17 15.79 4.60
CA LEU A 53 5.52 16.34 3.28
C LEU A 53 6.60 15.53 2.56
N LEU A 54 7.32 14.66 3.25
CA LEU A 54 8.35 13.81 2.66
C LEU A 54 7.71 12.62 1.96
N GLY A 55 8.10 12.35 0.72
CA GLY A 55 7.71 11.17 -0.02
C GLY A 55 8.46 9.93 0.45
N ASP A 56 7.94 8.78 0.06
CA ASP A 56 8.46 7.47 0.43
C ASP A 56 9.34 6.96 -0.71
N SER A 57 10.62 7.39 -0.74
CA SER A 57 11.55 7.05 -1.83
C SER A 57 11.65 5.56 -2.08
N PHE A 58 11.70 5.16 -3.36
CA PHE A 58 11.81 3.79 -3.87
C PHE A 58 10.58 2.89 -3.65
N THR A 59 9.49 3.36 -3.05
CA THR A 59 8.28 2.54 -2.89
C THR A 59 7.59 2.24 -4.22
N ARG A 60 7.62 3.17 -5.19
CA ARG A 60 7.18 2.91 -6.57
C ARG A 60 7.99 1.77 -7.19
N ASP A 61 9.31 1.80 -7.07
CA ASP A 61 10.20 0.77 -7.63
C ASP A 61 9.92 -0.60 -6.99
N ILE A 62 9.68 -0.63 -5.67
CA ILE A 62 9.33 -1.85 -4.96
C ILE A 62 7.98 -2.38 -5.46
N ALA A 63 6.93 -1.55 -5.52
CA ALA A 63 5.61 -1.97 -5.95
C ALA A 63 5.62 -2.53 -7.38
N THR A 64 6.28 -1.85 -8.33
CA THR A 64 6.35 -2.29 -9.72
C THR A 64 7.17 -3.57 -9.90
N ALA A 65 8.30 -3.71 -9.18
CA ALA A 65 9.13 -4.90 -9.24
C ALA A 65 8.46 -6.11 -8.58
N VAL A 66 7.75 -5.93 -7.44
CA VAL A 66 6.94 -6.99 -6.82
C VAL A 66 5.84 -7.45 -7.79
N ALA A 67 5.15 -6.52 -8.44
CA ALA A 67 4.11 -6.85 -9.41
C ALA A 67 4.68 -7.70 -10.56
N GLN A 68 5.83 -7.29 -11.12
CA GLN A 68 6.50 -8.02 -12.20
C GLN A 68 6.93 -9.43 -11.77
N LEU A 69 7.49 -9.59 -10.57
CA LEU A 69 7.88 -10.89 -10.04
C LEU A 69 6.68 -11.81 -9.76
N LEU A 70 5.54 -11.26 -9.35
CA LEU A 70 4.30 -12.04 -9.21
C LEU A 70 3.84 -12.59 -10.56
N LEU A 71 3.84 -11.75 -11.61
CA LEU A 71 3.53 -12.19 -12.98
C LEU A 71 4.49 -13.31 -13.44
N GLU A 72 5.80 -13.16 -13.20
CA GLU A 72 6.80 -14.14 -13.58
C GLU A 72 6.67 -15.47 -12.82
N THR A 73 6.26 -15.39 -11.55
CA THR A 73 6.17 -16.56 -10.66
C THR A 73 4.86 -17.33 -10.81
N LEU A 74 3.75 -16.61 -10.97
CA LEU A 74 2.39 -17.17 -10.97
C LEU A 74 1.78 -17.26 -12.37
N GLY A 75 2.31 -16.51 -13.36
CA GLY A 75 1.67 -16.32 -14.66
C GLY A 75 0.47 -15.36 -14.62
N GLU A 76 0.19 -14.76 -13.48
CA GLU A 76 -0.91 -13.85 -13.22
C GLU A 76 -0.36 -12.56 -12.61
N SER A 77 -0.83 -11.41 -13.11
CA SER A 77 -0.39 -10.10 -12.59
C SER A 77 -1.34 -9.55 -11.53
N PRO A 78 -0.83 -8.90 -10.48
CA PRO A 78 -1.68 -8.17 -9.55
C PRO A 78 -2.24 -6.90 -10.23
N TYR A 79 -3.34 -6.38 -9.70
CA TYR A 79 -3.77 -5.01 -9.98
C TYR A 79 -2.80 -4.03 -9.34
N VAL A 80 -2.54 -2.89 -9.99
CA VAL A 80 -1.60 -1.89 -9.47
C VAL A 80 -2.15 -0.48 -9.63
N VAL A 81 -2.05 0.36 -8.58
CA VAL A 81 -2.38 1.78 -8.63
C VAL A 81 -1.30 2.60 -7.94
N ILE A 82 -0.66 3.51 -8.68
CA ILE A 82 0.45 4.31 -8.18
C ILE A 82 0.15 5.80 -8.41
N ALA A 83 0.22 6.61 -7.34
CA ALA A 83 0.14 8.06 -7.49
C ALA A 83 1.42 8.59 -8.14
N GLY A 84 1.27 9.34 -9.23
CA GLY A 84 2.36 9.98 -9.96
C GLY A 84 2.65 11.42 -9.50
N TYR A 85 1.95 11.91 -8.50
CA TYR A 85 2.17 13.22 -7.86
C TYR A 85 2.76 13.05 -6.47
N HIS A 86 3.65 13.98 -6.09
CA HIS A 86 4.30 13.91 -4.78
C HIS A 86 3.36 14.35 -3.65
N ARG A 87 3.36 13.62 -2.53
CA ARG A 87 2.45 13.84 -1.38
C ARG A 87 2.51 15.24 -0.77
N LYS A 88 3.59 16.01 -0.97
CA LYS A 88 3.63 17.41 -0.52
C LYS A 88 2.62 18.30 -1.22
N PHE A 89 2.13 17.90 -2.40
CA PHE A 89 1.11 18.61 -3.18
C PHE A 89 -0.28 17.99 -2.95
N ILE A 90 -0.41 16.68 -3.19
CA ILE A 90 -1.63 15.92 -2.96
C ILE A 90 -1.24 14.65 -2.19
N ASP A 91 -1.85 14.43 -1.02
CA ASP A 91 -1.61 13.22 -0.23
C ASP A 91 -2.75 12.24 -0.46
N ALA A 92 -2.51 11.25 -1.31
CA ALA A 92 -3.50 10.22 -1.64
C ALA A 92 -3.84 9.31 -0.44
N ASN A 93 -3.00 9.28 0.61
CA ASN A 93 -3.29 8.54 1.83
C ASN A 93 -3.91 9.42 2.94
N ARG A 94 -4.81 10.34 2.52
CA ARG A 94 -5.63 11.20 3.41
C ARG A 94 -7.05 11.29 2.87
N SER A 95 -8.00 11.66 3.73
CA SER A 95 -9.34 12.03 3.26
C SER A 95 -9.26 13.27 2.37
N GLY A 96 -10.18 13.40 1.39
CA GLY A 96 -10.16 14.50 0.43
C GLY A 96 -10.02 15.89 1.05
N LYS A 97 -10.71 16.14 2.20
CA LYS A 97 -10.60 17.41 2.94
C LYS A 97 -9.20 17.71 3.50
N CYS A 98 -8.32 16.69 3.61
CA CYS A 98 -6.97 16.80 4.15
C CYS A 98 -5.87 16.53 3.12
N ALA A 99 -6.25 16.16 1.90
CA ALA A 99 -5.33 15.69 0.87
C ALA A 99 -4.59 16.81 0.17
N PHE A 100 -5.16 17.99 0.06
CA PHE A 100 -4.62 19.16 -0.66
C PHE A 100 -5.13 20.47 -0.05
N ASN A 101 -4.60 21.60 -0.51
CA ASN A 101 -5.09 22.91 -0.07
C ASN A 101 -6.50 23.17 -0.61
N PRO A 102 -7.49 23.55 0.21
CA PRO A 102 -8.88 23.76 -0.24
C PRO A 102 -9.02 24.78 -1.38
N ALA A 103 -8.17 25.82 -1.40
CA ALA A 103 -8.20 26.84 -2.47
C ALA A 103 -7.83 26.28 -3.86
N GLU A 104 -7.26 25.08 -3.93
CA GLU A 104 -6.78 24.43 -5.15
C GLU A 104 -7.61 23.19 -5.52
N GLU A 105 -8.78 23.03 -4.91
CA GLU A 105 -9.66 21.87 -5.11
C GLU A 105 -9.93 21.59 -6.60
N GLY A 106 -10.20 22.63 -7.39
CA GLY A 106 -10.47 22.47 -8.81
C GLY A 106 -9.33 21.81 -9.62
N ALA A 107 -8.07 21.99 -9.20
CA ALA A 107 -6.91 21.38 -9.84
C ALA A 107 -6.51 20.05 -9.18
N ALA A 108 -6.68 19.91 -7.87
CA ALA A 108 -6.20 18.77 -7.09
C ALA A 108 -7.22 17.63 -7.03
N GLN A 109 -8.51 17.95 -6.89
CA GLN A 109 -9.58 16.96 -6.72
C GLN A 109 -9.69 15.96 -7.89
N PRO A 110 -9.57 16.33 -9.17
CA PRO A 110 -9.62 15.35 -10.26
C PRO A 110 -8.50 14.31 -10.16
N LEU A 111 -7.28 14.71 -9.79
CA LEU A 111 -6.12 13.82 -9.64
C LEU A 111 -6.29 12.89 -8.43
N PHE A 112 -6.75 13.43 -7.31
CA PHE A 112 -7.08 12.67 -6.11
C PHE A 112 -8.20 11.66 -6.40
N ALA A 113 -9.26 12.11 -7.07
CA ALA A 113 -10.40 11.27 -7.43
C ALA A 113 -10.01 10.12 -8.35
N GLU A 114 -9.16 10.37 -9.37
CA GLU A 114 -8.69 9.32 -10.29
C GLU A 114 -7.98 8.19 -9.54
N TYR A 115 -7.10 8.52 -8.58
CA TYR A 115 -6.42 7.51 -7.78
C TYR A 115 -7.41 6.62 -7.00
N HIS A 116 -8.36 7.23 -6.31
CA HIS A 116 -9.30 6.51 -5.47
C HIS A 116 -10.39 5.78 -6.27
N GLN A 117 -10.86 6.36 -7.38
CA GLN A 117 -11.80 5.71 -8.29
C GLN A 117 -11.17 4.49 -8.97
N THR A 118 -9.88 4.57 -9.33
CA THR A 118 -9.14 3.42 -9.89
C THR A 118 -9.03 2.29 -8.87
N ILE A 119 -8.71 2.60 -7.59
CA ILE A 119 -8.69 1.60 -6.52
C ILE A 119 -10.07 0.94 -6.38
N ARG A 120 -11.14 1.74 -6.30
CA ARG A 120 -12.51 1.20 -6.16
C ARG A 120 -12.87 0.31 -7.33
N LYS A 121 -12.64 0.76 -8.56
CA LYS A 121 -12.88 -0.02 -9.78
C LYS A 121 -12.17 -1.39 -9.72
N PHE A 122 -10.90 -1.43 -9.32
CA PHE A 122 -10.15 -2.67 -9.25
C PHE A 122 -10.64 -3.59 -8.12
N ILE A 123 -11.06 -3.03 -6.99
CA ILE A 123 -11.71 -3.82 -5.94
C ILE A 123 -13.00 -4.45 -6.45
N ASP A 124 -13.84 -3.68 -7.14
CA ASP A 124 -15.09 -4.16 -7.70
C ASP A 124 -14.86 -5.29 -8.74
N GLU A 125 -13.83 -5.16 -9.59
CA GLU A 125 -13.41 -6.20 -10.54
C GLU A 125 -12.94 -7.47 -9.81
N ILE A 126 -12.07 -7.34 -8.80
CA ILE A 126 -11.60 -8.47 -7.98
C ILE A 126 -12.79 -9.18 -7.32
N GLN A 127 -13.71 -8.43 -6.72
CA GLN A 127 -14.87 -9.01 -6.04
C GLN A 127 -15.87 -9.65 -7.00
N ALA A 128 -16.03 -9.10 -8.19
CA ALA A 128 -16.91 -9.68 -9.22
C ALA A 128 -16.45 -11.09 -9.64
N GLU A 129 -15.14 -11.32 -9.69
CA GLU A 129 -14.56 -12.60 -10.12
C GLU A 129 -14.28 -13.56 -8.98
N ASN A 130 -13.95 -13.04 -7.78
CA ASN A 130 -13.44 -13.84 -6.66
C ASN A 130 -14.32 -13.77 -5.40
N GLY A 131 -15.46 -13.07 -5.46
CA GLY A 131 -16.30 -12.80 -4.28
C GLY A 131 -15.53 -11.94 -3.26
N ASP A 132 -15.66 -12.27 -1.99
CA ASP A 132 -15.02 -11.51 -0.92
C ASP A 132 -13.51 -11.79 -0.74
N ARG A 133 -12.92 -12.64 -1.57
CA ARG A 133 -11.51 -13.02 -1.47
C ARG A 133 -10.64 -12.09 -2.29
N GLY A 134 -9.63 -11.53 -1.66
CA GLY A 134 -8.66 -10.66 -2.29
C GLY A 134 -7.86 -9.87 -1.25
N PHE A 135 -6.68 -9.42 -1.65
CA PHE A 135 -5.79 -8.65 -0.80
C PHE A 135 -5.50 -7.27 -1.39
N LEU A 136 -5.39 -6.28 -0.51
CA LEU A 136 -4.81 -4.98 -0.83
C LEU A 136 -3.52 -4.80 0.00
N PHE A 137 -2.39 -4.56 -0.66
CA PHE A 137 -1.13 -4.17 -0.03
C PHE A 137 -0.79 -2.73 -0.40
N ASP A 138 -0.82 -1.84 0.60
CA ASP A 138 -0.49 -0.42 0.44
C ASP A 138 0.99 -0.19 0.75
N ILE A 139 1.79 0.10 -0.28
CA ILE A 139 3.25 0.12 -0.21
C ILE A 139 3.74 1.51 0.18
N HIS A 140 4.27 1.60 1.38
CA HIS A 140 4.79 2.81 2.02
C HIS A 140 6.24 2.68 2.45
N GLY A 141 6.79 3.79 2.89
CA GLY A 141 8.11 3.83 3.47
C GLY A 141 8.21 4.76 4.65
N THR A 142 8.84 4.28 5.70
CA THR A 142 9.09 5.06 6.92
C THR A 142 10.59 5.19 7.22
N ASN A 143 10.94 6.11 8.11
CA ASN A 143 12.22 6.09 8.78
C ASN A 143 12.22 5.04 9.88
N THR A 144 13.40 4.70 10.42
CA THR A 144 13.47 3.85 11.60
C THR A 144 12.76 4.54 12.77
N ILE A 145 11.86 3.83 13.43
CA ILE A 145 11.12 4.32 14.60
C ILE A 145 11.89 3.85 15.83
N GLU A 146 12.56 4.78 16.53
CA GLU A 146 13.46 4.44 17.65
C GLU A 146 12.79 3.65 18.77
N ARG A 147 11.52 3.93 19.06
CA ARG A 147 10.74 3.24 20.12
C ARG A 147 10.34 1.81 19.76
N ASP A 148 10.39 1.46 18.47
CA ASP A 148 10.04 0.14 17.94
C ASP A 148 10.81 -0.09 16.63
N PRO A 149 12.13 -0.36 16.72
CA PRO A 149 12.96 -0.52 15.53
C PRO A 149 12.62 -1.80 14.79
N ALA A 150 12.10 -1.66 13.57
CA ALA A 150 11.76 -2.76 12.68
C ALA A 150 12.20 -2.48 11.23
N ASP A 151 12.36 -3.55 10.46
CA ASP A 151 12.60 -3.48 9.03
C ASP A 151 11.29 -3.22 8.24
N VAL A 152 10.18 -3.78 8.74
CA VAL A 152 8.85 -3.63 8.15
C VAL A 152 7.80 -3.49 9.24
N TYR A 153 6.93 -2.49 9.10
CA TYR A 153 5.74 -2.36 9.94
C TYR A 153 4.53 -2.75 9.10
N ILE A 154 3.70 -3.63 9.64
CA ILE A 154 2.44 -4.05 9.01
C ILE A 154 1.29 -3.40 9.78
N GLY A 155 0.66 -2.43 9.14
CA GLY A 155 -0.50 -1.71 9.67
C GLY A 155 -1.80 -2.28 9.12
N THR A 156 -2.71 -2.63 10.01
CA THR A 156 -4.03 -3.19 9.68
C THR A 156 -5.17 -2.49 10.43
N ASP A 157 -4.91 -1.27 10.90
CA ASP A 157 -5.83 -0.56 11.81
C ASP A 157 -6.20 -1.46 13.01
N ASN A 158 -5.14 -2.02 13.63
CA ASN A 158 -5.24 -3.00 14.72
C ASN A 158 -6.16 -4.19 14.42
N GLY A 159 -6.12 -4.68 13.18
CA GLY A 159 -6.87 -5.84 12.69
C GLY A 159 -8.19 -5.49 12.00
N ASN A 160 -8.63 -4.23 12.03
CA ASN A 160 -9.91 -3.84 11.41
C ASN A 160 -9.89 -4.01 9.89
N SER A 161 -8.82 -3.60 9.22
CA SER A 161 -8.74 -3.67 7.75
C SER A 161 -8.53 -5.09 7.20
N VAL A 162 -8.23 -6.08 8.06
CA VAL A 162 -8.14 -7.51 7.74
C VAL A 162 -9.16 -8.34 8.52
N ARG A 163 -10.29 -7.75 8.87
CA ARG A 163 -11.28 -8.34 9.76
C ARG A 163 -11.86 -9.65 9.23
N ARG A 164 -12.09 -9.74 7.92
CA ARG A 164 -12.62 -10.93 7.26
C ARG A 164 -11.61 -12.07 7.32
N LEU A 165 -10.35 -11.79 6.94
CA LEU A 165 -9.27 -12.74 7.01
C LEU A 165 -9.03 -13.25 8.44
N PHE A 166 -9.02 -12.33 9.42
CA PHE A 166 -8.83 -12.67 10.83
C PHE A 166 -9.98 -13.54 11.38
N ALA A 167 -11.21 -13.26 10.99
CA ALA A 167 -12.38 -14.04 11.41
C ALA A 167 -12.37 -15.45 10.80
N ALA A 168 -11.89 -15.60 9.56
CA ALA A 168 -11.78 -16.89 8.89
C ALA A 168 -10.61 -17.74 9.42
N ASP A 169 -9.44 -17.15 9.59
CA ASP A 169 -8.23 -17.81 10.10
C ASP A 169 -7.27 -16.78 10.74
N PRO A 170 -7.25 -16.62 12.07
CA PRO A 170 -6.30 -15.76 12.76
C PRO A 170 -4.83 -16.04 12.44
N LEU A 171 -4.48 -17.28 12.09
CA LEU A 171 -3.13 -17.66 11.70
C LEU A 171 -2.76 -17.14 10.30
N ALA A 172 -3.74 -16.78 9.46
CA ALA A 172 -3.48 -16.12 8.20
C ALA A 172 -2.92 -14.70 8.39
N VAL A 173 -3.20 -14.05 9.53
CA VAL A 173 -2.68 -12.70 9.88
C VAL A 173 -1.40 -12.80 10.72
N PHE A 174 -1.33 -13.73 11.70
CA PHE A 174 -0.26 -13.76 12.71
C PHE A 174 0.59 -15.04 12.70
N GLY A 175 0.20 -16.06 11.94
CA GLY A 175 0.88 -17.35 11.92
C GLY A 175 2.18 -17.35 11.11
N ARG A 176 2.91 -18.45 11.17
CA ARG A 176 4.18 -18.66 10.43
C ARG A 176 4.03 -18.54 8.91
N ARG A 177 2.84 -18.81 8.37
CA ARG A 177 2.51 -18.74 6.94
C ARG A 177 1.75 -17.46 6.56
N SER A 178 1.60 -16.51 7.48
CA SER A 178 1.13 -15.16 7.19
C SER A 178 2.21 -14.34 6.51
N LEU A 179 1.86 -13.18 5.94
CA LEU A 179 2.83 -12.23 5.39
C LEU A 179 3.93 -11.91 6.41
N ARG A 180 3.53 -11.61 7.66
CA ARG A 180 4.47 -11.37 8.78
C ARG A 180 5.40 -12.54 8.99
N GLY A 181 4.87 -13.74 9.18
CA GLY A 181 5.66 -14.92 9.46
C GLY A 181 6.63 -15.30 8.35
N LEU A 182 6.24 -15.08 7.09
CA LEU A 182 7.10 -15.31 5.93
C LEU A 182 8.24 -14.29 5.84
N LEU A 183 7.97 -13.00 6.12
CA LEU A 183 9.02 -11.98 6.18
C LEU A 183 9.96 -12.22 7.38
N GLN A 184 9.45 -12.62 8.55
CA GLN A 184 10.28 -13.00 9.69
C GLN A 184 11.18 -14.20 9.37
N ALA A 185 10.65 -15.20 8.68
CA ALA A 185 11.42 -16.37 8.23
C ALA A 185 12.52 -16.00 7.22
N ALA A 186 12.32 -14.92 6.45
CA ALA A 186 13.33 -14.36 5.55
C ALA A 186 14.36 -13.45 6.26
N GLY A 187 14.27 -13.31 7.59
CA GLY A 187 15.24 -12.59 8.42
C GLY A 187 14.91 -11.13 8.70
N TYR A 188 13.70 -10.65 8.36
CA TYR A 188 13.28 -9.27 8.67
C TYR A 188 12.73 -9.15 10.08
N VAL A 189 13.05 -8.05 10.75
CA VAL A 189 12.35 -7.62 11.97
C VAL A 189 11.02 -6.99 11.55
N VAL A 190 9.91 -7.62 11.93
CA VAL A 190 8.56 -7.17 11.57
C VAL A 190 7.79 -6.71 12.81
N SER A 191 7.22 -5.51 12.76
CA SER A 191 6.34 -4.98 13.79
C SER A 191 4.87 -4.99 13.31
N PRO A 192 3.91 -5.35 14.19
CA PRO A 192 4.10 -5.98 15.48
C PRO A 192 4.66 -7.41 15.33
N PRO A 193 5.51 -7.88 16.26
CA PRO A 193 6.23 -9.15 16.08
C PRO A 193 5.32 -10.38 16.22
N ARG A 194 4.15 -10.26 16.86
CA ARG A 194 3.19 -11.35 17.12
C ARG A 194 1.82 -10.81 17.50
N GLN A 195 0.83 -11.69 17.49
CA GLN A 195 -0.52 -11.39 17.99
C GLN A 195 -0.50 -10.87 19.44
N GLY A 196 -1.40 -9.95 19.76
CA GLY A 196 -1.54 -9.36 21.10
C GLY A 196 -0.58 -8.21 21.39
N ILE A 197 0.32 -7.88 20.46
CA ILE A 197 1.11 -6.65 20.52
C ILE A 197 0.42 -5.62 19.62
N PRO A 198 0.08 -4.42 20.16
CA PRO A 198 -0.50 -3.35 19.36
C PRO A 198 0.40 -2.96 18.18
N GLU A 199 -0.19 -2.53 17.11
CA GLU A 199 0.53 -1.94 15.98
C GLU A 199 1.18 -0.62 16.41
N THR A 200 2.31 -0.30 15.79
CA THR A 200 3.04 0.94 16.11
C THR A 200 2.25 2.14 15.61
N ALA A 201 1.88 3.03 16.51
CA ALA A 201 1.15 4.25 16.17
C ALA A 201 1.85 5.05 15.05
N ASP A 202 1.07 5.72 14.23
CA ASP A 202 1.46 6.44 13.00
C ASP A 202 1.86 5.56 11.79
N VAL A 203 1.94 4.24 11.96
CA VAL A 203 2.20 3.23 10.91
C VAL A 203 1.26 2.02 11.02
N ASP A 204 0.20 2.15 11.78
CA ASP A 204 -0.83 1.15 12.08
C ASP A 204 -1.93 1.02 11.01
N GLY A 205 -1.81 1.73 9.91
CA GLY A 205 -2.75 1.74 8.81
C GLY A 205 -3.20 3.16 8.48
N GLY A 206 -3.12 3.50 7.19
CA GLY A 206 -3.48 4.81 6.68
C GLY A 206 -4.89 4.88 6.11
N PHE A 207 -5.20 6.00 5.46
CA PHE A 207 -6.51 6.24 4.86
C PHE A 207 -6.90 5.15 3.83
N THR A 208 -5.95 4.69 3.02
CA THR A 208 -6.17 3.65 2.02
C THR A 208 -6.66 2.34 2.68
N THR A 209 -5.91 1.83 3.66
CA THR A 209 -6.27 0.58 4.35
C THR A 209 -7.56 0.70 5.15
N GLN A 210 -7.79 1.84 5.80
CA GLN A 210 -9.03 2.10 6.54
C GLN A 210 -10.24 2.20 5.62
N THR A 211 -10.11 2.85 4.45
CA THR A 211 -11.21 3.08 3.52
C THR A 211 -11.57 1.83 2.73
N TYR A 212 -10.58 1.03 2.35
CA TYR A 212 -10.73 -0.11 1.45
C TYR A 212 -10.55 -1.47 2.11
N GLY A 213 -10.37 -1.47 3.43
CA GLY A 213 -10.21 -2.67 4.24
C GLY A 213 -11.49 -3.46 4.46
N SER A 214 -11.37 -4.73 4.85
CA SER A 214 -12.49 -5.66 5.07
C SER A 214 -13.33 -5.38 6.32
N SER A 215 -13.10 -4.27 7.02
CA SER A 215 -14.06 -3.66 7.94
C SER A 215 -15.32 -3.16 7.22
N HIS A 216 -15.20 -2.89 5.92
CA HIS A 216 -16.28 -2.53 5.01
C HIS A 216 -16.69 -3.74 4.17
N ALA A 217 -17.98 -3.92 3.91
CA ALA A 217 -18.48 -5.06 3.14
C ALA A 217 -17.93 -5.10 1.70
N ASP A 218 -17.70 -3.92 1.13
CA ASP A 218 -17.15 -3.70 -0.21
C ASP A 218 -15.62 -3.52 -0.23
N GLY A 219 -14.91 -3.87 0.86
CA GLY A 219 -13.46 -3.79 0.96
C GLY A 219 -12.76 -5.14 0.73
N LEU A 220 -11.43 -5.10 0.61
CA LEU A 220 -10.54 -6.27 0.61
C LEU A 220 -9.82 -6.40 1.95
N ASP A 221 -9.19 -7.55 2.22
CA ASP A 221 -8.28 -7.64 3.36
C ASP A 221 -7.03 -6.79 3.08
N ALA A 222 -6.93 -5.62 3.75
CA ALA A 222 -5.96 -4.59 3.43
C ALA A 222 -4.86 -4.48 4.48
N MET A 223 -3.59 -4.41 4.02
CA MET A 223 -2.41 -4.26 4.86
C MET A 223 -1.55 -3.11 4.34
N GLN A 224 -1.22 -2.15 5.20
CA GLN A 224 -0.20 -1.16 4.91
C GLN A 224 1.18 -1.74 5.24
N LEU A 225 2.13 -1.58 4.33
CA LEU A 225 3.51 -2.03 4.50
C LEU A 225 4.43 -0.81 4.56
N GLU A 226 4.86 -0.45 5.75
CA GLU A 226 5.82 0.64 5.98
C GLU A 226 7.24 0.07 6.02
N ILE A 227 7.94 0.20 4.92
CA ILE A 227 9.28 -0.35 4.73
C ILE A 227 10.32 0.64 5.24
N ALA A 228 11.20 0.21 6.14
CA ALA A 228 12.20 1.08 6.75
C ALA A 228 13.22 1.62 5.72
N GLN A 229 13.67 2.86 5.94
CA GLN A 229 14.61 3.55 5.06
C GLN A 229 15.89 2.74 4.73
N PRO A 230 16.54 2.03 5.69
CA PRO A 230 17.75 1.26 5.38
C PRO A 230 17.53 0.13 4.35
N ILE A 231 16.32 -0.43 4.25
CA ILE A 231 15.97 -1.41 3.22
C ILE A 231 15.79 -0.71 1.88
N ARG A 232 15.00 0.35 1.86
CA ARG A 232 14.63 1.05 0.62
C ARG A 232 15.82 1.72 -0.07
N GLN A 233 16.74 2.31 0.67
CA GLN A 233 17.88 3.04 0.13
C GLN A 233 19.05 2.16 -0.29
N SER A 234 19.24 1.00 0.32
CA SER A 234 20.27 0.04 -0.11
C SER A 234 19.80 -0.76 -1.32
N VAL A 235 20.54 -0.72 -2.41
CA VAL A 235 20.20 -1.45 -3.65
C VAL A 235 20.06 -2.94 -3.38
N SER A 236 21.05 -3.55 -2.71
CA SER A 236 21.05 -5.01 -2.43
C SER A 236 19.93 -5.42 -1.46
N ARG A 237 19.73 -4.65 -0.38
CA ARG A 237 18.66 -4.94 0.59
C ARG A 237 17.28 -4.76 -0.04
N ARG A 238 17.11 -3.73 -0.85
CA ARG A 238 15.85 -3.48 -1.58
C ARG A 238 15.54 -4.61 -2.55
N GLN A 239 16.52 -5.05 -3.33
CA GLN A 239 16.34 -6.17 -4.26
C GLN A 239 15.96 -7.46 -3.52
N ALA A 240 16.67 -7.82 -2.47
CA ALA A 240 16.34 -8.99 -1.65
C ALA A 240 14.94 -8.87 -1.03
N PHE A 241 14.58 -7.68 -0.56
CA PHE A 241 13.25 -7.43 0.00
C PHE A 241 12.13 -7.60 -1.04
N ILE A 242 12.31 -7.08 -2.25
CA ILE A 242 11.37 -7.24 -3.37
C ILE A 242 11.12 -8.74 -3.63
N GLU A 243 12.18 -9.55 -3.74
CA GLU A 243 12.06 -10.98 -3.98
C GLU A 243 11.34 -11.71 -2.83
N HIS A 244 11.67 -11.38 -1.58
CA HIS A 244 11.03 -12.00 -0.41
C HIS A 244 9.56 -11.59 -0.29
N LEU A 245 9.23 -10.32 -0.54
CA LEU A 245 7.86 -9.82 -0.50
C LEU A 245 7.01 -10.47 -1.60
N ALA A 246 7.53 -10.54 -2.83
CA ALA A 246 6.81 -11.20 -3.93
C ALA A 246 6.54 -12.68 -3.61
N ARG A 247 7.53 -13.43 -3.11
CA ARG A 247 7.34 -14.83 -2.68
C ARG A 247 6.33 -14.96 -1.54
N ALA A 248 6.35 -14.04 -0.58
CA ALA A 248 5.41 -14.05 0.54
C ALA A 248 3.97 -13.79 0.06
N ILE A 249 3.76 -12.83 -0.82
CA ILE A 249 2.45 -12.55 -1.42
C ILE A 249 2.00 -13.74 -2.28
N ALA A 250 2.85 -14.31 -3.13
CA ALA A 250 2.54 -15.49 -3.93
C ALA A 250 2.11 -16.69 -3.05
N SER A 251 2.86 -16.96 -1.98
CA SER A 251 2.53 -18.03 -1.02
C SER A 251 1.21 -17.80 -0.30
N LEU A 252 0.91 -16.54 0.03
CA LEU A 252 -0.35 -16.15 0.68
C LEU A 252 -1.53 -16.34 -0.28
N SER A 253 -1.39 -15.84 -1.52
CA SER A 253 -2.40 -15.94 -2.57
C SER A 253 -2.73 -17.40 -2.89
N ALA A 254 -1.74 -18.23 -3.16
CA ALA A 254 -1.93 -19.65 -3.46
C ALA A 254 -2.63 -20.46 -2.36
N ARG A 255 -2.64 -19.96 -1.12
CA ARG A 255 -3.27 -20.62 0.02
C ARG A 255 -4.68 -20.12 0.34
N LEU A 256 -4.95 -18.85 0.09
CA LEU A 256 -6.13 -18.16 0.61
C LEU A 256 -7.09 -17.68 -0.48
N LEU A 257 -6.63 -17.61 -1.72
CA LEU A 257 -7.41 -17.23 -2.90
C LEU A 257 -7.68 -18.44 -3.79
#